data_0c8372a696d3a22190a1f3bd21d336fc
#
_entry.id   0c8372a696d3a22190a1f3bd21d336fc
#
_cell.length_a   1.000
_cell.length_b   1.000
_cell.length_c   1.000
_cell.angle_alpha   90.00
_cell.angle_beta   90.00
_cell.angle_gamma   90.00
#
_symmetry.space_group_name_H-M   'P 1'
#
loop_
_entity.id
_entity.type
_entity.pdbx_description
1 polymer ?
#
loop_
_entity_poly.entity_id
_entity_poly.type
_entity_poly.pdbx_seq_one_letter_code
_entity_poly.pdbx_strand_id
1 'polypeptide(L)'
;VHFRQQALTHTSSCARNHAIELIRVQHHSLHQFWLAQPLDVVAGDQRAIPLVAELAVIGVADESEARAGAEKLAAVVVPDFDYLKQAKIANSKEAIRHELDSLGRDLPEYQRVRDYLIRVEPLPRTATRKIKRFQLKKEVESGIISAEAKESKTWEFSADDKQLLETGTAISVISAIRQNAKDADIIHPEMNLEIDLGLDSLARAEAFAALEQAFDTEFEGDEAATALTVRQVINLVNKHGGSEMEGVSVDLNWNKIVNDADDDFPEVRAVLKDRPLFAGFAFVVYKCFNRFCRIFMLLEVNGINELRDLKRPFIICPNHQSFLDPFVICSNYPYALFRNIFHVGASEFFANSFMRFVAKMLNVVPVNPDTELMRAMKAGAIGLKNGKVLNIYPEGERAFDGELHGFKKGAAILSTELDMPIVPIAIDGLYKVWPRNSWRIRPAKVKITVGKPIIARDVIAAKASADDDKYAVVTDHLKQTIAGMIDEMRT
;
A
#
# COMPACT_ATOMS: atom_id res chain seq x y z
N VAL A 1 -32.23 4.86 8.01
CA VAL A 1 -30.93 4.70 7.32
C VAL A 1 -30.45 6.06 6.79
N HIS A 2 -31.32 6.91 6.26
CA HIS A 2 -30.95 8.25 5.72
C HIS A 2 -30.51 9.27 6.78
N PHE A 3 -31.02 9.19 8.01
CA PHE A 3 -30.67 10.12 9.10
C PHE A 3 -29.28 9.83 9.73
N ARG A 4 -28.75 8.62 9.60
CA ARG A 4 -27.42 8.26 10.13
C ARG A 4 -26.27 8.73 9.23
N GLN A 5 -26.46 8.81 7.91
CA GLN A 5 -25.42 9.29 6.99
C GLN A 5 -25.20 10.81 7.05
N GLN A 6 -26.24 11.60 7.32
CA GLN A 6 -26.08 13.06 7.50
C GLN A 6 -25.39 13.44 8.81
N ALA A 7 -25.57 12.64 9.87
CA ALA A 7 -24.89 12.86 11.14
C ALA A 7 -23.37 12.55 11.06
N LEU A 8 -22.97 11.58 10.24
CA LEU A 8 -21.55 11.22 10.06
C LEU A 8 -20.75 12.24 9.23
N THR A 9 -21.38 12.92 8.28
CA THR A 9 -20.70 13.94 7.46
C THR A 9 -20.51 15.28 8.17
N HIS A 10 -21.45 15.68 9.05
CA HIS A 10 -21.32 16.92 9.83
C HIS A 10 -20.34 16.78 11.01
N THR A 11 -20.27 15.59 11.64
CA THR A 11 -19.33 15.35 12.74
C THR A 11 -17.87 15.22 12.25
N SER A 12 -17.63 14.67 11.05
CA SER A 12 -16.28 14.56 10.50
C SER A 12 -15.66 15.92 10.13
N SER A 13 -16.45 16.89 9.67
CA SER A 13 -15.98 18.24 9.35
C SER A 13 -15.63 19.04 10.61
N CYS A 14 -16.41 18.91 11.67
CA CYS A 14 -16.16 19.60 12.93
C CYS A 14 -14.93 19.01 13.67
N ALA A 15 -14.79 17.70 13.65
CA ALA A 15 -13.63 17.01 14.25
C ALA A 15 -12.33 17.28 13.49
N ARG A 16 -12.37 17.34 12.14
CA ARG A 16 -11.21 17.75 11.31
C ARG A 16 -10.78 19.20 11.61
N ASN A 17 -11.72 20.11 11.71
CA ASN A 17 -11.40 21.49 12.04
C ASN A 17 -10.81 21.62 13.45
N HIS A 18 -11.26 20.80 14.40
CA HIS A 18 -10.72 20.78 15.76
C HIS A 18 -9.33 20.15 15.84
N ALA A 19 -9.07 19.08 15.10
CA ALA A 19 -7.73 18.49 14.97
C ALA A 19 -6.74 19.45 14.28
N ILE A 20 -7.17 20.17 13.26
CA ILE A 20 -6.38 21.20 12.57
C ILE A 20 -6.18 22.42 13.49
N GLU A 21 -7.16 22.84 14.27
CA GLU A 21 -6.99 23.90 15.29
C GLU A 21 -6.04 23.46 16.42
N LEU A 22 -6.13 22.23 16.86
CA LEU A 22 -5.23 21.67 17.86
C LEU A 22 -3.77 21.64 17.37
N ILE A 23 -3.54 21.37 16.09
CA ILE A 23 -2.21 21.46 15.45
C ILE A 23 -1.81 22.93 15.20
N ARG A 24 -2.77 23.83 14.95
CA ARG A 24 -2.54 25.29 14.72
C ARG A 24 -2.23 26.10 15.99
N VAL A 25 -2.83 25.77 17.13
CA VAL A 25 -2.71 26.55 18.37
C VAL A 25 -1.27 26.57 18.95
N GLN A 26 -0.38 25.68 18.53
CA GLN A 26 1.00 25.64 19.04
C GLN A 26 2.01 26.62 18.40
N HIS A 27 1.61 27.46 17.42
CA HIS A 27 2.60 28.15 16.60
C HIS A 27 2.69 29.66 16.73
N HIS A 28 2.26 30.24 17.82
CA HIS A 28 2.35 31.70 17.95
C HIS A 28 3.63 32.23 18.58
N SER A 29 4.65 31.45 18.86
CA SER A 29 5.96 32.00 19.27
C SER A 29 7.05 30.96 19.45
N LEU A 30 7.90 30.74 18.45
CA LEU A 30 9.15 30.00 18.58
C LEU A 30 10.25 30.75 19.36
N HIS A 31 10.02 32.01 19.77
CA HIS A 31 11.03 32.79 20.52
C HIS A 31 10.67 33.12 21.98
N GLN A 32 9.46 32.81 22.45
CA GLN A 32 9.04 33.12 23.83
C GLN A 32 8.24 32.03 24.55
N PHE A 33 8.15 30.78 24.03
CA PHE A 33 7.23 29.77 24.58
C PHE A 33 7.90 28.45 24.98
N TRP A 34 8.81 28.52 25.92
CA TRP A 34 9.25 27.34 26.68
C TRP A 34 8.20 26.87 27.72
N LEU A 35 7.03 27.48 27.79
CA LEU A 35 6.05 27.25 28.86
C LEU A 35 4.58 27.06 28.40
N ALA A 36 4.28 26.91 27.13
CA ALA A 36 2.89 26.72 26.69
C ALA A 36 2.55 25.27 26.37
N GLN A 37 1.37 24.90 26.80
CA GLN A 37 0.81 23.56 26.90
C GLN A 37 0.78 22.77 25.58
N PRO A 38 1.17 21.48 25.59
CA PRO A 38 1.29 20.63 24.43
C PRO A 38 -0.01 19.91 24.10
N LEU A 39 -0.17 19.59 22.82
CA LEU A 39 -1.22 18.72 22.28
C LEU A 39 -1.05 17.29 22.79
N ASP A 40 -1.87 16.93 23.76
CA ASP A 40 -2.09 15.56 24.15
C ASP A 40 -3.45 15.14 23.57
N VAL A 41 -3.46 14.35 22.51
CA VAL A 41 -4.66 13.57 22.16
C VAL A 41 -4.72 12.46 23.22
N VAL A 42 -5.51 12.71 24.26
CA VAL A 42 -5.75 11.75 25.33
C VAL A 42 -6.86 10.81 24.86
N ALA A 43 -6.76 9.54 25.20
CA ALA A 43 -7.85 8.57 25.12
C ALA A 43 -9.12 9.10 25.77
N GLY A 44 -9.97 9.73 25.00
CA GLY A 44 -11.20 10.44 25.42
C GLY A 44 -11.82 11.24 24.29
N ASP A 45 -11.03 11.72 23.33
CA ASP A 45 -11.51 12.35 22.11
C ASP A 45 -11.32 11.40 20.90
N GLN A 46 -11.89 10.21 21.00
CA GLN A 46 -11.88 9.12 20.00
C GLN A 46 -12.45 9.52 18.62
N ARG A 47 -12.77 10.79 18.41
CA ARG A 47 -13.46 11.28 17.21
C ARG A 47 -12.53 11.82 16.14
N ALA A 48 -11.26 12.09 16.46
CA ALA A 48 -10.36 12.76 15.52
C ALA A 48 -9.59 11.79 14.63
N ILE A 49 -9.02 10.70 15.21
CA ILE A 49 -8.22 9.69 14.49
C ILE A 49 -8.56 8.31 15.06
N PRO A 50 -9.52 7.58 14.49
CA PRO A 50 -9.95 6.30 15.03
C PRO A 50 -8.87 5.22 15.10
N LEU A 51 -7.84 5.33 14.26
CA LEU A 51 -6.71 4.40 14.17
C LEU A 51 -5.71 4.53 15.32
N VAL A 52 -5.82 5.60 16.14
CA VAL A 52 -4.80 6.01 17.11
C VAL A 52 -5.39 6.04 18.50
N ALA A 53 -4.84 5.23 19.41
CA ALA A 53 -5.18 5.25 20.83
C ALA A 53 -4.52 6.43 21.55
N GLU A 54 -3.22 6.67 21.28
CA GLU A 54 -2.46 7.77 21.85
C GLU A 54 -1.48 8.35 20.83
N LEU A 55 -1.27 9.68 20.87
CA LEU A 55 -0.35 10.40 19.98
C LEU A 55 0.44 11.47 20.76
N ALA A 56 1.73 11.53 20.52
CA ALA A 56 2.57 12.64 20.99
C ALA A 56 3.46 13.13 19.86
N VAL A 57 3.47 14.43 19.61
CA VAL A 57 4.41 15.06 18.67
C VAL A 57 5.57 15.67 19.47
N ILE A 58 6.79 15.36 19.04
CA ILE A 58 8.05 15.80 19.68
C ILE A 58 8.99 16.38 18.62
N GLY A 59 9.83 17.34 19.02
CA GLY A 59 10.95 17.81 18.20
C GLY A 59 12.17 16.93 18.44
N VAL A 60 12.76 16.36 17.38
CA VAL A 60 13.98 15.55 17.41
C VAL A 60 15.04 16.17 16.50
N ALA A 61 16.33 15.87 16.73
CA ALA A 61 17.39 16.37 15.88
C ALA A 61 17.23 15.89 14.44
N ASP A 62 17.42 16.80 13.47
CA ASP A 62 17.43 16.43 12.04
C ASP A 62 18.87 16.03 11.66
N GLU A 63 19.09 14.73 11.42
CA GLU A 63 20.40 14.17 11.08
C GLU A 63 20.76 14.35 9.59
N SER A 64 19.90 14.97 8.78
CA SER A 64 20.19 15.22 7.37
C SER A 64 21.32 16.24 7.21
N GLU A 65 22.31 15.95 6.34
CA GLU A 65 23.45 16.83 6.06
C GLU A 65 23.03 18.26 5.66
N ALA A 66 21.86 18.38 5.00
CA ALA A 66 21.36 19.68 4.53
C ALA A 66 20.78 20.57 5.66
N ARG A 67 20.52 20.02 6.86
CA ARG A 67 19.86 20.72 7.98
C ARG A 67 20.47 20.38 9.34
N ALA A 68 21.73 20.03 9.37
CA ALA A 68 22.44 19.70 10.61
C ALA A 68 22.25 20.78 11.69
N GLY A 69 21.67 20.40 12.83
CA GLY A 69 21.38 21.30 13.96
C GLY A 69 19.95 21.89 13.97
N ALA A 70 19.09 21.57 12.99
CA ALA A 70 17.66 21.88 13.04
C ALA A 70 16.88 20.77 13.77
N GLU A 71 15.71 21.09 14.30
CA GLU A 71 14.75 20.09 14.81
C GLU A 71 13.71 19.77 13.74
N LYS A 72 13.40 18.47 13.59
CA LYS A 72 12.25 17.97 12.82
C LYS A 72 11.17 17.45 13.76
N LEU A 73 9.92 17.44 13.30
CA LEU A 73 8.82 16.92 14.09
C LEU A 73 8.67 15.41 13.83
N ALA A 74 8.64 14.65 14.93
CA ALA A 74 8.33 13.23 14.94
C ALA A 74 7.05 12.96 15.75
N ALA A 75 6.17 12.09 15.24
CA ALA A 75 5.00 11.61 15.94
C ALA A 75 5.26 10.24 16.55
N VAL A 76 5.11 10.11 17.85
CA VAL A 76 5.08 8.81 18.54
C VAL A 76 3.63 8.41 18.70
N VAL A 77 3.25 7.29 18.10
CA VAL A 77 1.87 6.83 17.95
C VAL A 77 1.68 5.49 18.62
N VAL A 78 0.63 5.37 19.44
CA VAL A 78 0.13 4.08 19.94
C VAL A 78 -1.12 3.76 19.14
N PRO A 79 -1.12 2.68 18.31
CA PRO A 79 -2.29 2.28 17.52
C PRO A 79 -3.46 1.82 18.39
N ASP A 80 -4.69 2.04 17.92
CA ASP A 80 -5.87 1.37 18.46
C ASP A 80 -6.05 0.01 17.77
N PHE A 81 -5.45 -1.02 18.33
CA PHE A 81 -5.49 -2.37 17.76
C PHE A 81 -6.90 -2.96 17.70
N ASP A 82 -7.79 -2.59 18.62
CA ASP A 82 -9.17 -3.07 18.60
C ASP A 82 -9.93 -2.45 17.42
N TYR A 83 -9.73 -1.16 17.18
CA TYR A 83 -10.31 -0.50 16.02
C TYR A 83 -9.72 -1.03 14.71
N LEU A 84 -8.39 -1.18 14.61
CA LEU A 84 -7.72 -1.72 13.42
C LEU A 84 -8.25 -3.11 13.06
N LYS A 85 -8.45 -3.97 14.06
CA LYS A 85 -9.04 -5.29 13.89
C LYS A 85 -10.50 -5.23 13.42
N GLN A 86 -11.33 -4.37 14.04
CA GLN A 86 -12.73 -4.18 13.62
C GLN A 86 -12.86 -3.60 12.21
N ALA A 87 -11.97 -2.69 11.83
CA ALA A 87 -11.92 -2.06 10.53
C ALA A 87 -11.22 -2.92 9.47
N LYS A 88 -10.70 -4.10 9.86
CA LYS A 88 -9.99 -5.06 8.98
C LYS A 88 -8.78 -4.42 8.26
N ILE A 89 -8.04 -3.59 8.97
CA ILE A 89 -6.85 -2.90 8.45
C ILE A 89 -5.63 -3.76 8.73
N ALA A 90 -5.06 -4.33 7.69
CA ALA A 90 -3.91 -5.23 7.77
C ALA A 90 -2.57 -4.50 7.96
N ASN A 91 -2.48 -3.25 7.52
CA ASN A 91 -1.26 -2.43 7.57
C ASN A 91 -1.53 -1.18 8.42
N SER A 92 -1.23 -1.29 9.71
CA SER A 92 -1.49 -0.24 10.68
C SER A 92 -0.58 0.97 10.48
N LYS A 93 0.71 0.75 10.20
CA LYS A 93 1.73 1.79 10.02
C LYS A 93 1.41 2.68 8.84
N GLU A 94 1.06 2.10 7.71
CA GLU A 94 0.74 2.82 6.48
C GLU A 94 -0.60 3.57 6.60
N ALA A 95 -1.61 2.92 7.20
CA ALA A 95 -2.92 3.54 7.45
C ALA A 95 -2.81 4.74 8.39
N ILE A 96 -2.06 4.62 9.49
CA ILE A 96 -1.82 5.69 10.46
C ILE A 96 -1.03 6.83 9.80
N ARG A 97 0.06 6.50 9.10
CA ARG A 97 0.84 7.49 8.35
C ARG A 97 -0.02 8.28 7.39
N HIS A 98 -0.83 7.57 6.60
CA HIS A 98 -1.74 8.19 5.64
C HIS A 98 -2.73 9.17 6.29
N GLU A 99 -3.34 8.78 7.41
CA GLU A 99 -4.30 9.63 8.12
C GLU A 99 -3.60 10.88 8.71
N LEU A 100 -2.44 10.70 9.33
CA LEU A 100 -1.65 11.80 9.89
C LEU A 100 -1.11 12.75 8.81
N ASP A 101 -0.62 12.22 7.69
CA ASP A 101 -0.22 13.02 6.52
C ASP A 101 -1.40 13.81 5.94
N SER A 102 -2.58 13.18 5.90
CA SER A 102 -3.81 13.86 5.46
C SER A 102 -4.17 15.06 6.34
N LEU A 103 -4.00 14.95 7.65
CA LEU A 103 -4.24 16.04 8.60
C LEU A 103 -3.15 17.13 8.49
N GLY A 104 -1.92 16.75 8.18
CA GLY A 104 -0.80 17.68 8.04
C GLY A 104 -0.77 18.51 6.76
N ARG A 105 -1.61 18.22 5.75
CA ARG A 105 -1.53 18.85 4.41
C ARG A 105 -1.73 20.35 4.40
N ASP A 106 -2.62 20.85 5.24
CA ASP A 106 -2.93 22.28 5.31
C ASP A 106 -1.93 23.06 6.17
N LEU A 107 -0.94 22.35 6.75
CA LEU A 107 0.10 22.94 7.57
C LEU A 107 1.30 23.38 6.70
N PRO A 108 1.97 24.48 7.08
CA PRO A 108 3.28 24.83 6.52
C PRO A 108 4.28 23.68 6.65
N GLU A 109 5.26 23.60 5.76
CA GLU A 109 6.23 22.49 5.71
C GLU A 109 6.97 22.26 7.03
N TYR A 110 7.34 23.32 7.73
CA TYR A 110 8.04 23.26 9.04
C TYR A 110 7.15 22.77 10.21
N GLN A 111 5.84 22.66 10.00
CA GLN A 111 4.86 22.15 10.97
C GLN A 111 4.41 20.72 10.66
N ARG A 112 4.86 20.14 9.55
CA ARG A 112 4.50 18.77 9.18
C ARG A 112 5.35 17.78 9.94
N VAL A 113 4.69 16.73 10.42
CA VAL A 113 5.38 15.56 10.96
C VAL A 113 6.13 14.89 9.81
N ARG A 114 7.39 14.56 10.02
CA ARG A 114 8.23 13.88 9.02
C ARG A 114 8.44 12.41 9.35
N ASP A 115 8.53 12.10 10.64
CA ASP A 115 8.76 10.74 11.11
C ASP A 115 7.58 10.25 11.93
N TYR A 116 7.16 9.01 11.66
CA TYR A 116 6.10 8.32 12.36
C TYR A 116 6.67 7.10 13.07
N LEU A 117 6.64 7.14 14.39
CA LEU A 117 7.21 6.12 15.26
C LEU A 117 6.07 5.38 15.95
N ILE A 118 5.92 4.10 15.67
CA ILE A 118 4.88 3.26 16.27
C ILE A 118 5.39 2.70 17.59
N ARG A 119 4.55 2.80 18.62
CA ARG A 119 4.80 2.22 19.94
C ARG A 119 3.62 1.33 20.33
N VAL A 120 3.88 0.16 20.89
CA VAL A 120 2.84 -0.76 21.38
C VAL A 120 2.40 -0.38 22.80
N GLU A 121 3.35 0.07 23.61
CA GLU A 121 3.09 0.43 25.01
C GLU A 121 2.48 1.83 25.13
N PRO A 122 1.63 2.08 26.14
CA PRO A 122 1.09 3.40 26.42
C PRO A 122 2.21 4.44 26.59
N LEU A 123 1.90 5.69 26.20
CA LEU A 123 2.86 6.78 26.35
C LEU A 123 3.21 7.04 27.82
N PRO A 124 4.49 7.28 28.17
CA PRO A 124 4.90 7.51 29.54
C PRO A 124 4.27 8.78 30.13
N ARG A 125 3.64 8.66 31.30
CA ARG A 125 2.86 9.74 31.93
C ARG A 125 3.39 10.07 33.31
N THR A 126 3.17 11.32 33.72
CA THR A 126 3.36 11.76 35.12
C THR A 126 2.20 11.27 35.99
N ALA A 127 2.34 11.39 37.32
CA ALA A 127 1.24 11.12 38.28
C ALA A 127 -0.02 11.98 37.98
N THR A 128 0.14 13.13 37.33
CA THR A 128 -0.95 14.01 36.89
C THR A 128 -1.46 13.70 35.47
N ARG A 129 -1.12 12.53 34.93
CA ARG A 129 -1.50 12.02 33.60
C ARG A 129 -0.97 12.80 32.38
N LYS A 130 -0.02 13.75 32.56
CA LYS A 130 0.63 14.44 31.44
C LYS A 130 1.71 13.56 30.81
N ILE A 131 1.82 13.56 29.47
CA ILE A 131 2.85 12.80 28.75
C ILE A 131 4.24 13.35 29.07
N LYS A 132 5.18 12.47 29.38
CA LYS A 132 6.59 12.82 29.66
C LYS A 132 7.37 12.96 28.36
N ARG A 133 7.16 14.05 27.63
CA ARG A 133 7.81 14.28 26.32
C ARG A 133 9.34 14.25 26.35
N PHE A 134 9.93 14.75 27.41
CA PHE A 134 11.40 14.68 27.56
C PHE A 134 11.90 13.24 27.60
N GLN A 135 11.16 12.35 28.24
CA GLN A 135 11.49 10.93 28.25
C GLN A 135 11.31 10.33 26.84
N LEU A 136 10.20 10.62 26.15
CA LEU A 136 9.97 10.18 24.77
C LEU A 136 11.06 10.70 23.82
N LYS A 137 11.42 11.99 23.91
CA LYS A 137 12.51 12.55 23.10
C LYS A 137 13.81 11.81 23.31
N LYS A 138 14.17 11.53 24.58
CA LYS A 138 15.37 10.77 24.91
C LYS A 138 15.31 9.33 24.39
N GLU A 139 14.17 8.67 24.48
CA GLU A 139 13.95 7.31 23.96
C GLU A 139 14.11 7.28 22.42
N VAL A 140 13.61 8.28 21.71
CA VAL A 140 13.75 8.41 20.25
C VAL A 140 15.20 8.72 19.87
N GLU A 141 15.83 9.71 20.50
CA GLU A 141 17.24 10.10 20.21
C GLU A 141 18.25 9.01 20.60
N SER A 142 17.92 8.14 21.56
CA SER A 142 18.76 6.97 21.91
C SER A 142 18.50 5.75 21.03
N GLY A 143 17.58 5.83 20.05
CA GLY A 143 17.21 4.72 19.16
C GLY A 143 16.31 3.67 19.81
N ILE A 144 15.85 3.86 21.05
CA ILE A 144 14.91 2.95 21.73
C ILE A 144 13.55 2.96 21.00
N ILE A 145 13.11 4.14 20.54
CA ILE A 145 11.96 4.29 19.66
C ILE A 145 12.49 4.84 18.34
N SER A 146 12.71 3.99 17.36
CA SER A 146 13.06 4.37 15.99
C SER A 146 12.03 3.79 15.02
N ALA A 147 12.02 4.30 13.80
CA ALA A 147 11.20 3.69 12.73
C ALA A 147 11.60 2.22 12.46
N GLU A 148 12.78 1.80 12.97
CA GLU A 148 13.39 0.48 12.84
C GLU A 148 13.69 -0.19 14.19
N ALA A 149 13.33 0.42 15.34
CA ALA A 149 13.74 -0.09 16.65
C ALA A 149 13.08 -1.42 16.97
N LYS A 150 13.90 -2.43 16.96
CA LYS A 150 13.70 -3.64 17.73
C LYS A 150 14.00 -3.30 19.20
N GLU A 151 13.01 -2.95 20.01
CA GLU A 151 13.21 -3.03 21.45
C GLU A 151 13.54 -4.49 21.78
N SER A 152 14.61 -4.68 22.54
CA SER A 152 14.97 -5.97 23.15
C SER A 152 13.96 -6.29 24.26
N LYS A 153 12.71 -6.52 23.88
CA LYS A 153 11.70 -7.11 24.75
C LYS A 153 12.18 -8.52 25.04
N THR A 154 12.58 -8.80 26.27
CA THR A 154 12.89 -10.16 26.69
C THR A 154 11.59 -10.96 26.65
N TRP A 155 11.44 -11.78 25.62
CA TRP A 155 10.28 -12.63 25.44
C TRP A 155 10.47 -13.89 26.29
N GLU A 156 9.66 -14.04 27.35
CA GLU A 156 9.64 -15.24 28.18
C GLU A 156 8.63 -16.23 27.62
N PHE A 157 9.09 -17.42 27.25
CA PHE A 157 8.25 -18.47 26.72
C PHE A 157 7.55 -19.22 27.86
N SER A 158 6.23 -19.17 27.91
CA SER A 158 5.42 -20.01 28.78
C SER A 158 5.50 -21.49 28.37
N ALA A 159 5.01 -22.40 29.21
CA ALA A 159 4.91 -23.82 28.84
C ALA A 159 4.00 -24.04 27.62
N ASP A 160 2.92 -23.27 27.52
CA ASP A 160 1.97 -23.30 26.41
C ASP A 160 2.61 -22.80 25.10
N ASP A 161 3.43 -21.74 25.16
CA ASP A 161 4.16 -21.25 23.98
C ASP A 161 5.13 -22.30 23.44
N LYS A 162 5.85 -22.99 24.33
CA LYS A 162 6.80 -24.04 23.93
C LYS A 162 6.07 -25.20 23.27
N GLN A 163 4.96 -25.64 23.84
CA GLN A 163 4.14 -26.71 23.26
C GLN A 163 3.57 -26.30 21.90
N LEU A 164 3.09 -25.05 21.76
CA LEU A 164 2.58 -24.53 20.49
C LEU A 164 3.68 -24.52 19.40
N LEU A 165 4.90 -24.08 19.77
CA LEU A 165 6.02 -23.96 18.83
C LEU A 165 6.59 -25.32 18.36
N GLU A 166 6.30 -26.41 19.06
CA GLU A 166 6.66 -27.78 18.68
C GLU A 166 5.71 -28.37 17.61
N THR A 167 4.58 -27.72 17.33
CA THR A 167 3.63 -28.21 16.30
C THR A 167 4.16 -28.00 14.89
N GLY A 168 3.85 -28.93 13.98
CA GLY A 168 4.24 -28.85 12.57
C GLY A 168 3.74 -27.57 11.91
N THR A 169 2.50 -27.14 12.24
CA THR A 169 1.94 -25.88 11.76
C THR A 169 2.75 -24.68 12.21
N ALA A 170 3.16 -24.62 13.49
CA ALA A 170 3.96 -23.51 14.00
C ALA A 170 5.33 -23.43 13.32
N ILE A 171 5.98 -24.57 13.09
CA ILE A 171 7.25 -24.65 12.37
C ILE A 171 7.10 -24.05 10.95
N SER A 172 6.03 -24.42 10.23
CA SER A 172 5.75 -23.90 8.90
C SER A 172 5.45 -22.40 8.91
N VAL A 173 4.64 -21.93 9.85
CA VAL A 173 4.31 -20.49 10.02
C VAL A 173 5.57 -19.68 10.32
N ILE A 174 6.42 -20.17 11.25
CA ILE A 174 7.68 -19.53 11.59
C ILE A 174 8.62 -19.48 10.40
N SER A 175 8.69 -20.55 9.60
CA SER A 175 9.50 -20.59 8.38
C SER A 175 9.05 -19.52 7.39
N ALA A 176 7.74 -19.42 7.09
CA ALA A 176 7.18 -18.42 6.21
C ALA A 176 7.45 -16.98 6.68
N ILE A 177 7.29 -16.74 7.98
CA ILE A 177 7.54 -15.42 8.59
C ILE A 177 9.04 -15.09 8.51
N ARG A 178 9.92 -16.02 8.83
CA ARG A 178 11.38 -15.81 8.85
C ARG A 178 11.96 -15.46 7.50
N GLN A 179 11.42 -16.00 6.42
CA GLN A 179 11.85 -15.67 5.05
C GLN A 179 11.56 -14.21 4.69
N ASN A 180 10.57 -13.61 5.33
CA ASN A 180 10.09 -12.25 5.03
C ASN A 180 10.42 -11.24 6.15
N ALA A 181 10.81 -11.71 7.34
CA ALA A 181 11.17 -10.86 8.46
C ALA A 181 12.65 -10.45 8.36
N LYS A 182 12.91 -9.15 8.49
CA LYS A 182 14.29 -8.63 8.58
C LYS A 182 14.85 -8.91 9.97
N ASP A 183 15.89 -9.75 10.06
CA ASP A 183 16.70 -9.99 11.29
C ASP A 183 15.93 -10.49 12.53
N ALA A 184 14.97 -11.39 12.41
CA ALA A 184 14.29 -12.00 13.56
C ALA A 184 15.00 -13.25 14.04
N ASP A 185 15.94 -13.10 15.02
CA ASP A 185 16.62 -14.23 15.64
C ASP A 185 15.68 -15.12 16.43
N ILE A 186 14.74 -14.51 17.15
CA ILE A 186 13.73 -15.17 17.98
C ILE A 186 12.34 -14.75 17.48
N ILE A 187 11.45 -15.73 17.27
CA ILE A 187 10.04 -15.50 16.97
C ILE A 187 9.19 -16.05 18.11
N HIS A 188 8.51 -15.15 18.84
CA HIS A 188 7.60 -15.50 19.93
C HIS A 188 6.14 -15.48 19.44
N PRO A 189 5.24 -16.40 19.91
CA PRO A 189 3.85 -16.43 19.48
C PRO A 189 3.08 -15.12 19.61
N GLU A 190 3.39 -14.32 20.60
CA GLU A 190 2.71 -13.01 20.83
C GLU A 190 3.34 -11.84 20.08
N MET A 191 4.41 -12.06 19.30
CA MET A 191 4.99 -11.02 18.48
C MET A 191 4.01 -10.57 17.39
N ASN A 192 3.89 -9.25 17.22
CA ASN A 192 3.13 -8.63 16.15
C ASN A 192 3.94 -8.70 14.84
N LEU A 193 3.29 -9.11 13.76
CA LEU A 193 3.94 -9.30 12.45
C LEU A 193 4.58 -8.03 11.91
N GLU A 194 3.89 -6.89 12.04
CA GLU A 194 4.34 -5.61 11.51
C GLU A 194 5.33 -4.91 12.45
N ILE A 195 5.00 -4.84 13.74
CA ILE A 195 5.71 -4.00 14.71
C ILE A 195 6.95 -4.70 15.26
N ASP A 196 6.80 -5.97 15.72
CA ASP A 196 7.90 -6.71 16.36
C ASP A 196 8.77 -7.42 15.32
N LEU A 197 8.18 -7.91 14.21
CA LEU A 197 8.89 -8.68 13.18
C LEU A 197 9.20 -7.86 11.92
N GLY A 198 8.69 -6.63 11.82
CA GLY A 198 8.99 -5.72 10.71
C GLY A 198 8.43 -6.14 9.35
N LEU A 199 7.42 -7.01 9.32
CA LEU A 199 6.76 -7.38 8.07
C LEU A 199 5.92 -6.20 7.56
N ASP A 200 6.33 -5.61 6.45
CA ASP A 200 5.48 -4.67 5.73
C ASP A 200 4.29 -5.39 5.05
N SER A 201 3.41 -4.63 4.40
CA SER A 201 2.23 -5.21 3.75
C SER A 201 2.56 -6.27 2.71
N LEU A 202 3.66 -6.10 1.97
CA LEU A 202 4.09 -7.06 0.96
C LEU A 202 4.67 -8.32 1.61
N ALA A 203 5.62 -8.18 2.52
CA ALA A 203 6.25 -9.28 3.25
C ALA A 203 5.20 -10.14 3.97
N ARG A 204 4.19 -9.48 4.56
CA ARG A 204 3.05 -10.16 5.17
C ARG A 204 2.22 -10.93 4.14
N ALA A 205 1.86 -10.30 3.03
CA ALA A 205 1.09 -10.95 1.97
C ALA A 205 1.87 -12.12 1.34
N GLU A 206 3.18 -12.00 1.17
CA GLU A 206 4.06 -13.09 0.72
C GLU A 206 4.11 -14.25 1.73
N ALA A 207 4.18 -13.98 3.04
CA ALA A 207 4.13 -15.01 4.07
C ALA A 207 2.80 -15.77 4.06
N PHE A 208 1.66 -15.06 3.95
CA PHE A 208 0.35 -15.69 3.85
C PHE A 208 0.19 -16.50 2.55
N ALA A 209 0.63 -15.97 1.40
CA ALA A 209 0.60 -16.69 0.13
C ALA A 209 1.45 -17.97 0.17
N ALA A 210 2.60 -17.93 0.85
CA ALA A 210 3.45 -19.11 1.06
C ALA A 210 2.74 -20.18 1.92
N LEU A 211 2.02 -19.76 2.95
CA LEU A 211 1.21 -20.65 3.79
C LEU A 211 0.02 -21.24 3.03
N GLU A 212 -0.71 -20.43 2.25
CA GLU A 212 -1.80 -20.90 1.38
C GLU A 212 -1.31 -21.96 0.40
N GLN A 213 -0.14 -21.74 -0.21
CA GLN A 213 0.48 -22.70 -1.11
C GLN A 213 0.93 -23.99 -0.40
N ALA A 214 1.53 -23.87 0.79
CA ALA A 214 2.07 -25.02 1.54
C ALA A 214 0.96 -25.92 2.08
N PHE A 215 -0.18 -25.35 2.48
CA PHE A 215 -1.31 -26.07 3.06
C PHE A 215 -2.46 -26.33 2.08
N ASP A 216 -2.27 -25.98 0.80
CA ASP A 216 -3.27 -26.11 -0.28
C ASP A 216 -4.66 -25.53 0.16
N THR A 217 -4.63 -24.34 0.73
CA THR A 217 -5.80 -23.63 1.26
C THR A 217 -5.85 -22.19 0.78
N GLU A 218 -7.02 -21.56 0.88
CA GLU A 218 -7.19 -20.12 0.68
C GLU A 218 -7.75 -19.50 1.95
N PHE A 219 -7.09 -18.45 2.47
CA PHE A 219 -7.63 -17.67 3.57
C PHE A 219 -8.59 -16.62 3.04
N GLU A 220 -9.71 -16.43 3.72
CA GLU A 220 -10.56 -15.28 3.41
C GLU A 220 -9.76 -13.99 3.70
N GLY A 221 -9.83 -12.99 2.80
CA GLY A 221 -9.05 -11.77 2.92
C GLY A 221 -9.23 -11.05 4.26
N ASP A 222 -10.43 -11.14 4.85
CA ASP A 222 -10.75 -10.62 6.16
C ASP A 222 -10.02 -11.37 7.30
N GLU A 223 -9.84 -12.68 7.20
CA GLU A 223 -9.16 -13.49 8.21
C GLU A 223 -7.65 -13.21 8.20
N ALA A 224 -7.04 -13.19 7.03
CA ALA A 224 -5.65 -12.83 6.86
C ALA A 224 -5.37 -11.40 7.37
N ALA A 225 -6.26 -10.43 7.11
CA ALA A 225 -6.13 -9.06 7.57
C ALA A 225 -6.18 -8.93 9.11
N THR A 226 -6.95 -9.77 9.78
CA THR A 226 -7.16 -9.72 11.25
C THR A 226 -6.14 -10.51 12.06
N ALA A 227 -5.34 -11.37 11.46
CA ALA A 227 -4.28 -12.13 12.13
C ALA A 227 -3.03 -11.25 12.32
N LEU A 228 -2.93 -10.56 13.43
CA LEU A 228 -1.87 -9.57 13.72
C LEU A 228 -0.64 -10.16 14.42
N THR A 229 -0.77 -11.31 15.11
CA THR A 229 0.33 -11.96 15.84
C THR A 229 0.63 -13.35 15.28
N VAL A 230 1.83 -13.85 15.56
CA VAL A 230 2.27 -15.18 15.12
C VAL A 230 1.30 -16.27 15.60
N ARG A 231 0.83 -16.19 16.87
CA ARG A 231 -0.18 -17.10 17.42
C ARG A 231 -1.48 -17.09 16.63
N GLN A 232 -1.93 -15.90 16.22
CA GLN A 232 -3.15 -15.79 15.43
C GLN A 232 -2.99 -16.39 14.03
N VAL A 233 -1.81 -16.28 13.41
CA VAL A 233 -1.51 -16.94 12.14
C VAL A 233 -1.50 -18.46 12.30
N ILE A 234 -0.84 -19.00 13.36
CA ILE A 234 -0.86 -20.44 13.65
C ILE A 234 -2.30 -20.94 13.82
N ASN A 235 -3.13 -20.22 14.58
CA ASN A 235 -4.53 -20.58 14.80
C ASN A 235 -5.34 -20.52 13.50
N LEU A 236 -5.07 -19.55 12.62
CA LEU A 236 -5.71 -19.43 11.32
C LEU A 236 -5.39 -20.63 10.43
N VAL A 237 -4.12 -21.01 10.33
CA VAL A 237 -3.69 -22.18 9.55
C VAL A 237 -4.30 -23.47 10.13
N ASN A 238 -4.32 -23.64 11.47
CA ASN A 238 -4.95 -24.79 12.12
C ASN A 238 -6.46 -24.87 11.83
N LYS A 239 -7.16 -23.73 11.78
CA LYS A 239 -8.58 -23.65 11.44
C LYS A 239 -8.87 -24.18 10.04
N HIS A 240 -7.95 -23.98 9.11
CA HIS A 240 -8.06 -24.39 7.70
C HIS A 240 -7.39 -25.76 7.41
N GLY A 241 -7.20 -26.61 8.43
CA GLY A 241 -6.76 -28.00 8.25
C GLY A 241 -5.28 -28.26 8.46
N GLY A 242 -4.51 -27.25 8.87
CA GLY A 242 -3.05 -27.38 9.05
C GLY A 242 -2.61 -28.21 10.25
N SER A 243 -3.52 -28.64 11.14
CA SER A 243 -3.17 -29.33 12.39
C SER A 243 -2.71 -30.80 12.21
N GLU A 244 -2.93 -31.39 11.05
CA GLU A 244 -2.61 -32.79 10.76
C GLU A 244 -1.32 -32.98 9.95
N MET A 245 -0.66 -31.86 9.53
CA MET A 245 0.53 -31.92 8.70
C MET A 245 1.82 -31.80 9.53
N GLU A 246 2.79 -32.69 9.29
CA GLU A 246 4.16 -32.51 9.75
C GLU A 246 4.75 -31.26 9.11
N GLY A 247 5.65 -30.54 9.83
CA GLY A 247 6.23 -29.27 9.37
C GLY A 247 6.70 -29.30 7.93
N VAL A 248 5.99 -28.57 7.06
CA VAL A 248 6.27 -28.46 5.63
C VAL A 248 7.26 -27.31 5.42
N SER A 249 8.27 -27.53 4.57
CA SER A 249 9.10 -26.43 4.09
C SER A 249 8.24 -25.47 3.27
N VAL A 250 8.20 -24.22 3.71
CA VAL A 250 7.34 -23.19 3.13
C VAL A 250 8.21 -22.31 2.25
N ASP A 251 8.33 -22.67 0.97
CA ASP A 251 8.99 -21.84 -0.03
C ASP A 251 7.97 -21.30 -1.03
N LEU A 252 7.84 -20.00 -1.10
CA LEU A 252 6.94 -19.35 -2.04
C LEU A 252 7.45 -19.51 -3.48
N ASN A 253 6.81 -20.38 -4.24
CA ASN A 253 7.17 -20.63 -5.63
C ASN A 253 6.26 -19.88 -6.60
N TRP A 254 6.64 -18.64 -6.93
CA TRP A 254 5.90 -17.81 -7.87
C TRP A 254 5.72 -18.45 -9.23
N ASN A 255 6.73 -19.20 -9.71
CA ASN A 255 6.61 -19.88 -10.99
C ASN A 255 5.42 -20.86 -10.98
N LYS A 256 5.30 -21.67 -9.92
CA LYS A 256 4.17 -22.59 -9.77
C LYS A 256 2.84 -21.84 -9.68
N ILE A 257 2.73 -20.83 -8.80
CA ILE A 257 1.49 -20.06 -8.60
C ILE A 257 1.00 -19.44 -9.90
N VAL A 258 1.91 -18.84 -10.67
CA VAL A 258 1.58 -18.09 -11.89
C VAL A 258 1.32 -19.02 -13.06
N ASN A 259 2.04 -20.17 -13.15
CA ASN A 259 1.90 -21.11 -14.26
C ASN A 259 0.80 -22.14 -14.05
N ASP A 260 0.50 -22.55 -12.82
CA ASP A 260 -0.59 -23.48 -12.49
C ASP A 260 -1.93 -22.77 -12.25
N ALA A 261 -2.00 -21.46 -12.53
CA ALA A 261 -3.24 -20.69 -12.37
C ALA A 261 -4.32 -21.24 -13.32
N ASP A 262 -5.31 -21.91 -12.73
CA ASP A 262 -6.47 -22.45 -13.42
C ASP A 262 -7.49 -21.38 -13.78
N ASP A 263 -8.22 -21.56 -14.90
CA ASP A 263 -9.23 -20.63 -15.41
C ASP A 263 -10.51 -20.55 -14.54
N ASP A 264 -10.50 -21.07 -13.32
CA ASP A 264 -11.71 -21.18 -12.48
C ASP A 264 -12.03 -19.96 -11.60
N PHE A 265 -11.62 -18.79 -12.06
CA PHE A 265 -11.99 -17.51 -11.43
C PHE A 265 -13.18 -16.86 -12.17
N PRO A 266 -14.40 -16.88 -11.61
CA PRO A 266 -15.57 -16.29 -12.24
C PRO A 266 -15.40 -14.80 -12.57
N GLU A 267 -14.70 -14.06 -11.73
CA GLU A 267 -14.43 -12.63 -11.90
C GLU A 267 -13.52 -12.38 -13.11
N VAL A 268 -12.49 -13.20 -13.27
CA VAL A 268 -11.55 -13.12 -14.41
C VAL A 268 -12.26 -13.54 -15.69
N ARG A 269 -13.07 -14.62 -15.67
CA ARG A 269 -13.89 -15.04 -16.81
C ARG A 269 -14.79 -13.92 -17.31
N ALA A 270 -15.33 -13.09 -16.40
CA ALA A 270 -16.17 -11.95 -16.77
C ALA A 270 -15.39 -10.88 -17.57
N VAL A 271 -14.10 -10.70 -17.27
CA VAL A 271 -13.19 -9.77 -17.96
C VAL A 271 -12.66 -10.35 -19.26
N LEU A 272 -12.41 -11.68 -19.30
CA LEU A 272 -11.97 -12.38 -20.51
C LEU A 272 -13.06 -12.42 -21.60
N LYS A 273 -14.32 -12.42 -21.20
CA LYS A 273 -15.46 -12.49 -22.13
C LYS A 273 -15.49 -11.28 -23.05
N ASP A 274 -15.39 -11.53 -24.34
CA ASP A 274 -15.42 -10.47 -25.35
C ASP A 274 -16.83 -9.85 -25.44
N ARG A 275 -16.91 -8.52 -25.30
CA ARG A 275 -18.15 -7.73 -25.33
C ARG A 275 -18.00 -6.56 -26.31
N PRO A 276 -17.96 -6.82 -27.62
CA PRO A 276 -17.56 -5.82 -28.60
C PRO A 276 -18.48 -4.59 -28.63
N LEU A 277 -19.79 -4.76 -28.46
CA LEU A 277 -20.73 -3.64 -28.43
C LEU A 277 -20.53 -2.75 -27.20
N PHE A 278 -20.35 -3.37 -26.03
CA PHE A 278 -20.08 -2.63 -24.80
C PHE A 278 -18.69 -1.95 -24.84
N ALA A 279 -17.67 -2.63 -25.35
CA ALA A 279 -16.35 -2.06 -25.55
C ALA A 279 -16.36 -0.86 -26.53
N GLY A 280 -17.15 -0.97 -27.61
CA GLY A 280 -17.37 0.12 -28.55
C GLY A 280 -18.04 1.33 -27.91
N PHE A 281 -19.10 1.11 -27.13
CA PHE A 281 -19.76 2.17 -26.36
C PHE A 281 -18.80 2.83 -25.37
N ALA A 282 -18.12 2.02 -24.54
CA ALA A 282 -17.15 2.51 -23.55
C ALA A 282 -16.04 3.32 -24.24
N PHE A 283 -15.51 2.84 -25.36
CA PHE A 283 -14.48 3.54 -26.13
C PHE A 283 -14.94 4.93 -26.60
N VAL A 284 -16.16 5.07 -27.10
CA VAL A 284 -16.71 6.37 -27.49
C VAL A 284 -16.79 7.32 -26.28
N VAL A 285 -17.30 6.83 -25.14
CA VAL A 285 -17.36 7.59 -23.91
C VAL A 285 -15.97 8.07 -23.49
N TYR A 286 -14.96 7.17 -23.53
CA TYR A 286 -13.57 7.53 -23.21
C TYR A 286 -12.97 8.53 -24.21
N LYS A 287 -13.34 8.46 -25.49
CA LYS A 287 -12.85 9.46 -26.47
C LYS A 287 -13.49 10.83 -26.26
N CYS A 288 -14.76 10.90 -25.87
CA CYS A 288 -15.39 12.15 -25.46
C CYS A 288 -14.72 12.71 -24.19
N PHE A 289 -14.43 11.86 -23.20
CA PHE A 289 -13.70 12.22 -22.00
C PHE A 289 -12.28 12.71 -22.33
N ASN A 290 -11.55 12.05 -23.25
CA ASN A 290 -10.24 12.50 -23.70
C ASN A 290 -10.28 13.92 -24.29
N ARG A 291 -11.30 14.20 -25.09
CA ARG A 291 -11.49 15.54 -25.67
C ARG A 291 -11.66 16.60 -24.58
N PHE A 292 -12.43 16.27 -23.54
CA PHE A 292 -12.59 17.13 -22.38
C PHE A 292 -11.25 17.31 -21.63
N CYS A 293 -10.51 16.24 -21.36
CA CYS A 293 -9.21 16.29 -20.68
C CYS A 293 -8.18 17.15 -21.43
N ARG A 294 -8.13 17.06 -22.77
CA ARG A 294 -7.22 17.89 -23.58
C ARG A 294 -7.47 19.39 -23.44
N ILE A 295 -8.71 19.78 -23.21
CA ILE A 295 -9.10 21.19 -23.03
C ILE A 295 -8.92 21.59 -21.56
N PHE A 296 -9.46 20.81 -20.64
CA PHE A 296 -9.50 21.15 -19.22
C PHE A 296 -8.15 20.98 -18.50
N MET A 297 -7.38 19.94 -18.90
CA MET A 297 -6.12 19.59 -18.25
C MET A 297 -4.89 19.92 -19.12
N LEU A 298 -5.07 20.55 -20.29
CA LEU A 298 -3.99 20.75 -21.24
C LEU A 298 -3.15 19.47 -21.45
N LEU A 299 -3.85 18.34 -21.63
CA LEU A 299 -3.26 17.01 -21.65
C LEU A 299 -2.29 16.81 -22.80
N GLU A 300 -1.03 16.56 -22.49
CA GLU A 300 0.04 16.18 -23.42
C GLU A 300 0.33 14.69 -23.26
N VAL A 301 0.40 13.95 -24.38
CA VAL A 301 0.67 12.49 -24.36
C VAL A 301 1.76 12.18 -25.38
N ASN A 302 2.86 11.62 -24.91
CA ASN A 302 4.00 11.24 -25.71
C ASN A 302 4.19 9.70 -25.71
N GLY A 303 4.77 9.16 -26.78
CA GLY A 303 5.14 7.74 -26.86
C GLY A 303 3.97 6.76 -27.05
N ILE A 304 2.73 7.22 -27.23
CA ILE A 304 1.56 6.33 -27.34
C ILE A 304 1.66 5.34 -28.52
N ASN A 305 2.44 5.66 -29.54
CA ASN A 305 2.67 4.80 -30.70
C ASN A 305 3.44 3.51 -30.33
N GLU A 306 4.27 3.55 -29.30
CA GLU A 306 5.01 2.40 -28.77
C GLU A 306 4.05 1.25 -28.38
N LEU A 307 2.87 1.61 -27.82
CA LEU A 307 1.84 0.63 -27.45
C LEU A 307 1.06 0.08 -28.65
N ARG A 308 1.05 0.80 -29.78
CA ARG A 308 0.32 0.36 -30.98
C ARG A 308 1.02 -0.78 -31.69
N ASP A 309 2.36 -0.74 -31.69
CA ASP A 309 3.19 -1.67 -32.45
C ASP A 309 3.60 -2.89 -31.61
N LEU A 310 3.42 -2.82 -30.28
CA LEU A 310 3.74 -3.91 -29.38
C LEU A 310 2.73 -5.06 -29.48
N LYS A 311 3.26 -6.27 -29.67
CA LYS A 311 2.43 -7.48 -29.70
C LYS A 311 2.00 -7.85 -28.28
N ARG A 312 0.70 -8.14 -28.11
CA ARG A 312 0.12 -8.65 -26.86
C ARG A 312 0.50 -10.11 -26.62
N PRO A 313 0.57 -10.59 -25.36
CA PRO A 313 0.30 -9.87 -24.10
C PRO A 313 1.49 -9.07 -23.60
N PHE A 314 1.23 -8.08 -22.75
CA PHE A 314 2.23 -7.30 -22.01
C PHE A 314 1.62 -6.63 -20.78
N ILE A 315 2.45 -6.09 -19.91
CA ILE A 315 2.05 -5.41 -18.68
C ILE A 315 2.29 -3.91 -18.84
N ILE A 316 1.32 -3.09 -18.46
CA ILE A 316 1.45 -1.63 -18.40
C ILE A 316 1.60 -1.23 -16.94
N CYS A 317 2.64 -0.47 -16.62
CA CYS A 317 2.96 -0.02 -15.27
C CYS A 317 3.05 1.51 -15.21
N PRO A 318 1.94 2.21 -14.91
CA PRO A 318 1.97 3.64 -14.62
C PRO A 318 2.25 3.91 -13.13
N ASN A 319 2.82 5.09 -12.81
CA ASN A 319 2.72 5.62 -11.45
C ASN A 319 1.28 6.07 -11.14
N HIS A 320 0.94 6.22 -9.85
CA HIS A 320 -0.45 6.41 -9.42
C HIS A 320 -0.66 7.73 -8.66
N GLN A 321 -1.09 8.79 -9.35
CA GLN A 321 -1.27 10.13 -8.79
C GLN A 321 -2.71 10.44 -8.36
N SER A 322 -3.71 9.88 -9.06
CA SER A 322 -5.10 10.32 -8.91
C SER A 322 -6.10 9.21 -9.20
N PHE A 323 -7.32 9.35 -8.69
CA PHE A 323 -8.44 8.49 -9.11
C PHE A 323 -8.72 8.58 -10.62
N LEU A 324 -8.29 9.66 -11.28
CA LEU A 324 -8.48 9.87 -12.71
C LEU A 324 -7.47 9.10 -13.58
N ASP A 325 -6.38 8.59 -13.03
CA ASP A 325 -5.30 7.97 -13.81
C ASP A 325 -5.79 6.90 -14.78
N PRO A 326 -6.56 5.85 -14.38
CA PRO A 326 -6.99 4.81 -15.29
C PRO A 326 -7.90 5.35 -16.40
N PHE A 327 -8.72 6.36 -16.10
CA PHE A 327 -9.60 6.98 -17.09
C PHE A 327 -8.81 7.79 -18.11
N VAL A 328 -7.88 8.61 -17.66
CA VAL A 328 -7.07 9.46 -18.54
C VAL A 328 -6.15 8.62 -19.41
N ILE A 329 -5.47 7.62 -18.85
CA ILE A 329 -4.59 6.73 -19.61
C ILE A 329 -5.40 5.95 -20.66
N CYS A 330 -6.47 5.25 -20.23
CA CYS A 330 -7.29 4.42 -21.12
C CYS A 330 -7.95 5.23 -22.25
N SER A 331 -8.26 6.50 -21.99
CA SER A 331 -8.85 7.39 -23.01
C SER A 331 -7.91 7.67 -24.21
N ASN A 332 -6.60 7.48 -24.01
CA ASN A 332 -5.58 7.70 -25.05
C ASN A 332 -5.29 6.43 -25.87
N TYR A 333 -5.68 5.25 -25.41
CA TYR A 333 -5.38 4.00 -26.08
C TYR A 333 -6.10 3.86 -27.43
N PRO A 334 -5.48 3.15 -28.40
CA PRO A 334 -6.18 2.70 -29.60
C PRO A 334 -7.23 1.65 -29.24
N TYR A 335 -8.28 1.51 -30.05
CA TYR A 335 -9.40 0.59 -29.75
C TYR A 335 -8.96 -0.86 -29.55
N ALA A 336 -7.98 -1.34 -30.34
CA ALA A 336 -7.45 -2.69 -30.24
C ALA A 336 -6.80 -2.98 -28.89
N LEU A 337 -6.15 -2.00 -28.26
CA LEU A 337 -5.61 -2.10 -26.93
C LEU A 337 -6.71 -1.94 -25.87
N PHE A 338 -7.54 -0.90 -25.99
CA PHE A 338 -8.61 -0.58 -25.06
C PHE A 338 -9.55 -1.76 -24.77
N ARG A 339 -9.98 -2.51 -25.81
CA ARG A 339 -10.86 -3.67 -25.64
C ARG A 339 -10.20 -4.88 -24.96
N ASN A 340 -8.85 -4.90 -24.88
CA ASN A 340 -8.08 -6.03 -24.38
C ASN A 340 -7.35 -5.73 -23.07
N ILE A 341 -7.47 -4.50 -22.55
CA ILE A 341 -6.87 -4.14 -21.28
C ILE A 341 -7.79 -4.56 -20.12
N PHE A 342 -7.16 -4.97 -19.03
CA PHE A 342 -7.84 -5.22 -17.77
C PHE A 342 -6.99 -4.74 -16.61
N HIS A 343 -7.63 -4.59 -15.46
CA HIS A 343 -7.03 -4.13 -14.22
C HIS A 343 -7.31 -5.14 -13.11
N VAL A 344 -6.39 -5.27 -12.17
CA VAL A 344 -6.62 -5.95 -10.89
C VAL A 344 -6.66 -4.85 -9.83
N GLY A 345 -7.71 -4.76 -9.07
CA GLY A 345 -7.91 -3.64 -8.15
C GLY A 345 -8.81 -3.97 -6.97
N ALA A 346 -8.71 -3.14 -5.92
CA ALA A 346 -9.37 -3.33 -4.65
C ALA A 346 -10.91 -3.46 -4.77
N SER A 347 -11.46 -4.44 -4.07
CA SER A 347 -12.89 -4.76 -4.04
C SER A 347 -13.76 -3.61 -3.49
N GLU A 348 -13.17 -2.68 -2.74
CA GLU A 348 -13.85 -1.51 -2.17
C GLU A 348 -14.59 -0.63 -3.21
N PHE A 349 -14.07 -0.57 -4.43
CA PHE A 349 -14.69 0.18 -5.52
C PHE A 349 -15.99 -0.45 -6.06
N PHE A 350 -16.37 -1.64 -5.57
CA PHE A 350 -17.56 -2.35 -6.03
C PHE A 350 -18.77 -2.21 -5.10
N ALA A 351 -18.68 -1.36 -4.08
CA ALA A 351 -19.69 -1.21 -3.04
C ALA A 351 -21.07 -0.74 -3.53
N ASN A 352 -21.15 -0.03 -4.66
CA ASN A 352 -22.42 0.45 -5.22
C ASN A 352 -22.55 0.18 -6.71
N SER A 353 -23.80 0.27 -7.23
CA SER A 353 -24.11 -0.07 -8.64
C SER A 353 -23.41 0.84 -9.66
N PHE A 354 -23.20 2.12 -9.32
CA PHE A 354 -22.50 3.06 -10.19
C PHE A 354 -21.01 2.68 -10.29
N MET A 355 -20.36 2.42 -9.16
CA MET A 355 -18.95 2.02 -9.15
C MET A 355 -18.75 0.67 -9.85
N ARG A 356 -19.69 -0.28 -9.70
CA ARG A 356 -19.66 -1.55 -10.47
C ARG A 356 -19.75 -1.32 -11.98
N PHE A 357 -20.55 -0.36 -12.42
CA PHE A 357 -20.60 0.02 -13.84
C PHE A 357 -19.28 0.62 -14.31
N VAL A 358 -18.67 1.51 -13.53
CA VAL A 358 -17.35 2.11 -13.79
C VAL A 358 -16.27 1.03 -13.85
N ALA A 359 -16.23 0.12 -12.88
CA ALA A 359 -15.29 -1.01 -12.86
C ALA A 359 -15.43 -1.91 -14.11
N LYS A 360 -16.67 -2.13 -14.56
CA LYS A 360 -16.94 -2.86 -15.79
C LYS A 360 -16.45 -2.11 -17.05
N MET A 361 -16.50 -0.78 -17.06
CA MET A 361 -15.95 0.03 -18.17
C MET A 361 -14.42 -0.04 -18.22
N LEU A 362 -13.76 -0.23 -17.07
CA LEU A 362 -12.30 -0.38 -16.93
C LEU A 362 -11.85 -1.85 -17.00
N ASN A 363 -12.77 -2.82 -17.12
CA ASN A 363 -12.47 -4.26 -17.01
C ASN A 363 -11.66 -4.56 -15.73
N VAL A 364 -12.15 -4.13 -14.57
CA VAL A 364 -11.47 -4.38 -13.29
C VAL A 364 -11.90 -5.75 -12.75
N VAL A 365 -10.91 -6.57 -12.39
CA VAL A 365 -11.08 -7.78 -11.57
C VAL A 365 -11.07 -7.36 -10.11
N PRO A 366 -12.15 -7.64 -9.34
CA PRO A 366 -12.26 -7.22 -7.95
C PRO A 366 -11.47 -8.17 -7.03
N VAL A 367 -10.22 -7.87 -6.79
CA VAL A 367 -9.35 -8.60 -5.85
C VAL A 367 -8.54 -7.59 -5.07
N ASN A 368 -8.42 -7.76 -3.76
CA ASN A 368 -7.58 -6.92 -2.94
C ASN A 368 -6.15 -7.50 -2.86
N PRO A 369 -5.15 -6.89 -3.53
CA PRO A 369 -3.80 -7.44 -3.56
C PRO A 369 -3.08 -7.41 -2.22
N ASP A 370 -3.55 -6.63 -1.24
CA ASP A 370 -2.93 -6.53 0.09
C ASP A 370 -3.36 -7.67 1.03
N THR A 371 -4.53 -8.26 0.78
CA THR A 371 -5.08 -9.35 1.60
C THR A 371 -5.23 -10.67 0.83
N GLU A 372 -5.27 -10.62 -0.52
CA GLU A 372 -5.47 -11.76 -1.41
C GLU A 372 -4.39 -11.78 -2.50
N LEU A 373 -3.11 -11.66 -2.11
CA LEU A 373 -2.00 -11.51 -3.06
C LEU A 373 -1.94 -12.66 -4.06
N MET A 374 -2.05 -13.91 -3.59
CA MET A 374 -2.00 -15.10 -4.47
C MET A 374 -3.12 -15.07 -5.51
N ARG A 375 -4.34 -14.71 -5.09
CA ARG A 375 -5.50 -14.58 -5.97
C ARG A 375 -5.34 -13.45 -7.00
N ALA A 376 -4.77 -12.31 -6.58
CA ALA A 376 -4.46 -11.20 -7.48
C ALA A 376 -3.42 -11.58 -8.53
N MET A 377 -2.37 -12.31 -8.12
CA MET A 377 -1.31 -12.78 -9.02
C MET A 377 -1.84 -13.81 -10.01
N LYS A 378 -2.63 -14.79 -9.56
CA LYS A 378 -3.31 -15.77 -10.44
C LYS A 378 -4.23 -15.05 -11.44
N ALA A 379 -5.04 -14.08 -10.99
CA ALA A 379 -5.93 -13.31 -11.86
C ALA A 379 -5.16 -12.54 -12.96
N GLY A 380 -4.05 -11.91 -12.59
CA GLY A 380 -3.14 -11.25 -13.52
C GLY A 380 -2.56 -12.22 -14.56
N ALA A 381 -2.07 -13.37 -14.08
CA ALA A 381 -1.49 -14.42 -14.93
C ALA A 381 -2.49 -15.00 -15.93
N ILE A 382 -3.71 -15.33 -15.48
CA ILE A 382 -4.77 -15.85 -16.34
C ILE A 382 -5.10 -14.85 -17.45
N GLY A 383 -5.28 -13.58 -17.11
CA GLY A 383 -5.56 -12.54 -18.11
C GLY A 383 -4.44 -12.41 -19.15
N LEU A 384 -3.19 -12.39 -18.73
CA LEU A 384 -2.02 -12.33 -19.62
C LEU A 384 -1.90 -13.57 -20.52
N LYS A 385 -2.05 -14.78 -19.96
CA LYS A 385 -2.04 -16.04 -20.74
C LYS A 385 -3.15 -16.08 -21.80
N ASN A 386 -4.26 -15.43 -21.55
CA ASN A 386 -5.37 -15.30 -22.51
C ASN A 386 -5.18 -14.13 -23.50
N GLY A 387 -3.96 -13.59 -23.64
CA GLY A 387 -3.64 -12.56 -24.63
C GLY A 387 -4.20 -11.17 -24.32
N LYS A 388 -4.61 -10.93 -23.07
CA LYS A 388 -5.00 -9.60 -22.59
C LYS A 388 -3.78 -8.77 -22.16
N VAL A 389 -3.99 -7.50 -21.89
CA VAL A 389 -2.98 -6.57 -21.40
C VAL A 389 -3.34 -6.16 -19.99
N LEU A 390 -2.45 -6.42 -19.05
CA LEU A 390 -2.64 -6.05 -17.65
C LEU A 390 -2.15 -4.62 -17.42
N ASN A 391 -3.02 -3.77 -16.86
CA ASN A 391 -2.59 -2.49 -16.29
C ASN A 391 -2.53 -2.61 -14.77
N ILE A 392 -1.35 -2.46 -14.21
CA ILE A 392 -1.09 -2.55 -12.78
C ILE A 392 -0.31 -1.33 -12.31
N TYR A 393 -0.76 -0.72 -11.21
CA TYR A 393 -0.05 0.37 -10.55
C TYR A 393 0.93 -0.20 -9.53
N PRO A 394 2.25 -0.15 -9.81
CA PRO A 394 3.22 -0.84 -8.95
C PRO A 394 3.35 -0.23 -7.55
N GLU A 395 2.93 1.02 -7.34
CA GLU A 395 2.85 1.64 -6.02
C GLU A 395 1.81 0.96 -5.11
N GLY A 396 0.80 0.28 -5.69
CA GLY A 396 -0.26 -0.40 -4.95
C GLY A 396 -1.35 0.54 -4.44
N GLU A 397 -1.07 1.82 -4.25
CA GLU A 397 -2.02 2.84 -3.85
C GLU A 397 -1.76 4.19 -4.54
N ARG A 398 -2.71 5.12 -4.43
CA ARG A 398 -2.55 6.47 -4.98
C ARG A 398 -1.61 7.30 -4.11
N ALA A 399 -0.70 8.02 -4.76
CA ALA A 399 0.19 8.96 -4.08
C ALA A 399 -0.60 9.93 -3.18
N PHE A 400 -0.10 10.15 -1.98
CA PHE A 400 -0.71 11.08 -1.02
C PHE A 400 -0.12 12.51 -1.13
N ASP A 401 1.05 12.66 -1.73
CA ASP A 401 1.77 13.93 -1.94
C ASP A 401 1.98 14.28 -3.42
N GLY A 402 1.69 13.34 -4.32
CA GLY A 402 1.88 13.48 -5.77
C GLY A 402 3.29 13.10 -6.25
N GLU A 403 4.14 12.61 -5.35
CA GLU A 403 5.48 12.10 -5.69
C GLU A 403 5.47 10.57 -5.89
N LEU A 404 6.58 10.05 -6.40
CA LEU A 404 6.74 8.62 -6.68
C LEU A 404 7.18 7.86 -5.43
N HIS A 405 6.40 6.86 -5.01
CA HIS A 405 6.67 6.06 -3.83
C HIS A 405 7.34 4.70 -4.12
N GLY A 406 7.40 3.84 -3.10
CA GLY A 406 7.92 2.48 -3.22
C GLY A 406 7.10 1.62 -4.18
N PHE A 407 7.73 0.73 -4.93
CA PHE A 407 7.05 -0.18 -5.84
C PHE A 407 6.95 -1.58 -5.24
N LYS A 408 5.79 -2.22 -5.42
CA LYS A 408 5.55 -3.63 -5.08
C LYS A 408 6.05 -4.53 -6.22
N LYS A 409 6.50 -5.74 -5.88
CA LYS A 409 7.13 -6.67 -6.82
C LYS A 409 6.18 -7.36 -7.81
N GLY A 410 4.85 -7.22 -7.66
CA GLY A 410 3.84 -7.98 -8.42
C GLY A 410 4.01 -7.91 -9.95
N ALA A 411 4.28 -6.73 -10.50
CA ALA A 411 4.53 -6.57 -11.93
C ALA A 411 5.82 -7.27 -12.39
N ALA A 412 6.89 -7.20 -11.58
CA ALA A 412 8.16 -7.85 -11.84
C ALA A 412 8.04 -9.37 -11.80
N ILE A 413 7.29 -9.91 -10.83
CA ILE A 413 7.01 -11.35 -10.71
C ILE A 413 6.28 -11.85 -11.97
N LEU A 414 5.16 -11.22 -12.34
CA LEU A 414 4.40 -11.61 -13.54
C LEU A 414 5.23 -11.51 -14.82
N SER A 415 6.01 -10.44 -14.97
CA SER A 415 6.89 -10.25 -16.12
C SER A 415 7.97 -11.33 -16.20
N THR A 416 8.62 -11.64 -15.07
CA THR A 416 9.72 -12.61 -15.02
C THR A 416 9.22 -14.03 -15.26
N GLU A 417 8.14 -14.42 -14.58
CA GLU A 417 7.66 -15.81 -14.61
C GLU A 417 6.88 -16.16 -15.89
N LEU A 418 6.29 -15.16 -16.55
CA LEU A 418 5.55 -15.35 -17.82
C LEU A 418 6.33 -14.87 -19.06
N ASP A 419 7.55 -14.37 -18.91
CA ASP A 419 8.36 -13.74 -19.98
C ASP A 419 7.57 -12.63 -20.74
N MET A 420 6.89 -11.75 -19.99
CA MET A 420 6.07 -10.69 -20.55
C MET A 420 6.76 -9.34 -20.42
N PRO A 421 6.78 -8.50 -21.48
CA PRO A 421 7.38 -7.17 -21.38
C PRO A 421 6.54 -6.25 -20.47
N ILE A 422 7.23 -5.36 -19.73
CA ILE A 422 6.63 -4.28 -18.95
C ILE A 422 6.77 -2.97 -19.72
N VAL A 423 5.68 -2.24 -19.90
CA VAL A 423 5.69 -0.89 -20.48
C VAL A 423 5.53 0.13 -19.35
N PRO A 424 6.59 0.90 -19.03
CA PRO A 424 6.50 1.95 -18.04
C PRO A 424 5.70 3.13 -18.60
N ILE A 425 4.85 3.74 -17.78
CA ILE A 425 4.16 4.99 -18.09
C ILE A 425 4.38 5.98 -16.97
N ALA A 426 4.88 7.16 -17.31
CA ALA A 426 5.02 8.26 -16.38
C ALA A 426 3.84 9.23 -16.52
N ILE A 427 3.24 9.61 -15.39
CA ILE A 427 2.15 10.58 -15.27
C ILE A 427 2.64 11.71 -14.37
N ASP A 428 2.51 12.96 -14.81
CA ASP A 428 2.74 14.12 -13.97
C ASP A 428 1.60 15.13 -14.11
N GLY A 429 1.18 15.70 -12.97
CA GLY A 429 0.15 16.73 -12.90
C GLY A 429 -1.27 16.26 -12.53
N LEU A 430 -1.61 14.96 -12.59
CA LEU A 430 -2.95 14.49 -12.22
C LEU A 430 -3.24 14.63 -10.71
N TYR A 431 -2.23 14.58 -9.87
CA TYR A 431 -2.38 14.90 -8.44
C TYR A 431 -2.85 16.35 -8.25
N LYS A 432 -2.35 17.31 -9.02
CA LYS A 432 -2.78 18.73 -8.95
C LYS A 432 -4.21 18.91 -9.43
N VAL A 433 -4.68 18.07 -10.38
CA VAL A 433 -6.07 18.09 -10.88
C VAL A 433 -7.03 17.57 -9.82
N TRP A 434 -6.76 16.40 -9.25
CA TRP A 434 -7.62 15.80 -8.23
C TRP A 434 -6.80 15.02 -7.19
N PRO A 435 -6.32 15.72 -6.14
CA PRO A 435 -5.59 15.11 -5.04
C PRO A 435 -6.44 14.06 -4.31
N ARG A 436 -5.77 13.08 -3.72
CA ARG A 436 -6.40 12.14 -2.79
C ARG A 436 -7.11 12.91 -1.67
N ASN A 437 -8.30 12.48 -1.26
CA ASN A 437 -9.14 13.12 -0.23
C ASN A 437 -9.62 14.55 -0.53
N SER A 438 -9.52 15.01 -1.78
CA SER A 438 -10.13 16.27 -2.21
C SER A 438 -11.43 15.99 -2.98
N TRP A 439 -12.47 16.79 -2.71
CA TRP A 439 -13.69 16.79 -3.52
C TRP A 439 -13.62 17.78 -4.70
N ARG A 440 -12.59 18.65 -4.71
CA ARG A 440 -12.45 19.71 -5.72
C ARG A 440 -11.52 19.24 -6.85
N ILE A 441 -12.04 19.26 -8.08
CA ILE A 441 -11.27 19.08 -9.29
C ILE A 441 -10.84 20.45 -9.79
N ARG A 442 -9.53 20.60 -10.09
CA ARG A 442 -8.94 21.87 -10.56
C ARG A 442 -8.29 21.66 -11.91
N PRO A 443 -8.35 22.64 -12.83
CA PRO A 443 -7.56 22.57 -14.06
C PRO A 443 -6.06 22.64 -13.73
N ALA A 444 -5.29 21.73 -14.31
CA ALA A 444 -3.82 21.75 -14.24
C ALA A 444 -3.27 21.10 -15.51
N LYS A 445 -2.03 21.46 -15.88
CA LYS A 445 -1.33 20.80 -16.98
C LYS A 445 -0.98 19.36 -16.60
N VAL A 446 -1.32 18.41 -17.47
CA VAL A 446 -1.04 16.98 -17.28
C VAL A 446 -0.17 16.49 -18.43
N LYS A 447 0.93 15.84 -18.10
CA LYS A 447 1.80 15.17 -19.07
C LYS A 447 1.77 13.66 -18.82
N ILE A 448 1.73 12.89 -19.90
CA ILE A 448 1.84 11.42 -19.87
C ILE A 448 2.90 11.03 -20.88
N THR A 449 3.84 10.20 -20.48
CA THR A 449 4.87 9.66 -21.38
C THR A 449 4.86 8.13 -21.27
N VAL A 450 4.79 7.46 -22.41
CA VAL A 450 4.95 6.01 -22.54
C VAL A 450 6.40 5.72 -22.84
N GLY A 451 7.03 4.88 -22.00
CA GLY A 451 8.42 4.47 -22.18
C GLY A 451 8.58 3.24 -23.05
N LYS A 452 9.83 2.89 -23.32
CA LYS A 452 10.17 1.66 -24.06
C LYS A 452 9.87 0.42 -23.22
N PRO A 453 9.45 -0.69 -23.86
CA PRO A 453 9.24 -1.95 -23.14
C PRO A 453 10.50 -2.44 -22.42
N ILE A 454 10.34 -2.84 -21.18
CA ILE A 454 11.37 -3.45 -20.33
C ILE A 454 11.19 -4.96 -20.40
N ILE A 455 12.25 -5.69 -20.70
CA ILE A 455 12.29 -7.15 -20.71
C ILE A 455 12.98 -7.60 -19.41
N ALA A 456 12.25 -8.26 -18.52
CA ALA A 456 12.74 -8.62 -17.19
C ALA A 456 14.04 -9.44 -17.25
N ARG A 457 14.13 -10.46 -18.13
CA ARG A 457 15.32 -11.29 -18.29
C ARG A 457 16.57 -10.49 -18.67
N ASP A 458 16.42 -9.43 -19.50
CA ASP A 458 17.55 -8.63 -19.94
C ASP A 458 18.05 -7.74 -18.78
N VAL A 459 17.12 -7.24 -17.95
CA VAL A 459 17.43 -6.46 -16.73
C VAL A 459 18.15 -7.34 -15.71
N ILE A 460 17.64 -8.55 -15.47
CA ILE A 460 18.25 -9.53 -14.55
C ILE A 460 19.66 -9.89 -15.01
N ALA A 461 19.83 -10.24 -16.29
CA ALA A 461 21.13 -10.58 -16.84
C ALA A 461 22.17 -9.45 -16.77
N ALA A 462 21.71 -8.19 -16.86
CA ALA A 462 22.58 -7.02 -16.83
C ALA A 462 22.91 -6.52 -15.41
N LYS A 463 22.04 -6.72 -14.43
CA LYS A 463 22.10 -6.03 -13.14
C LYS A 463 22.08 -6.95 -11.91
N ALA A 464 21.56 -8.19 -12.00
CA ALA A 464 21.45 -9.08 -10.86
C ALA A 464 22.74 -9.87 -10.62
N SER A 465 23.15 -9.95 -9.36
CA SER A 465 24.16 -10.90 -8.86
C SER A 465 23.50 -12.22 -8.44
N ALA A 466 24.28 -13.26 -8.17
CA ALA A 466 23.75 -14.59 -7.85
C ALA A 466 22.85 -14.64 -6.59
N ASP A 467 23.11 -13.74 -5.64
CA ASP A 467 22.39 -13.65 -4.36
C ASP A 467 21.27 -12.59 -4.34
N ASP A 468 21.07 -11.86 -5.47
CA ASP A 468 20.09 -10.81 -5.53
C ASP A 468 18.66 -11.36 -5.77
N ASP A 469 17.68 -10.74 -5.14
CA ASP A 469 16.28 -10.96 -5.48
C ASP A 469 15.98 -10.41 -6.88
N LYS A 470 15.85 -11.32 -7.86
CA LYS A 470 15.59 -10.99 -9.27
C LYS A 470 14.37 -10.08 -9.46
N TYR A 471 13.33 -10.22 -8.61
CA TYR A 471 12.13 -9.41 -8.71
C TYR A 471 12.36 -7.99 -8.16
N ALA A 472 13.15 -7.87 -7.10
CA ALA A 472 13.54 -6.56 -6.56
C ALA A 472 14.37 -5.79 -7.61
N VAL A 473 15.33 -6.44 -8.26
CA VAL A 473 16.17 -5.82 -9.32
C VAL A 473 15.31 -5.26 -10.47
N VAL A 474 14.31 -6.02 -10.94
CA VAL A 474 13.39 -5.59 -12.00
C VAL A 474 12.48 -4.46 -11.51
N THR A 475 11.99 -4.54 -10.26
CA THR A 475 11.14 -3.52 -9.65
C THR A 475 11.86 -2.19 -9.51
N ASP A 476 13.11 -2.20 -9.03
CA ASP A 476 13.93 -1.01 -8.87
C ASP A 476 14.29 -0.38 -10.23
N HIS A 477 14.57 -1.21 -11.23
CA HIS A 477 14.80 -0.72 -12.58
C HIS A 477 13.57 -0.04 -13.17
N LEU A 478 12.38 -0.62 -12.98
CA LEU A 478 11.12 -0.03 -13.41
C LEU A 478 10.88 1.32 -12.71
N LYS A 479 11.09 1.38 -11.38
CA LYS A 479 10.95 2.61 -10.60
C LYS A 479 11.90 3.71 -11.07
N GLN A 480 13.19 3.39 -11.23
CA GLN A 480 14.20 4.32 -11.75
C GLN A 480 13.84 4.84 -13.14
N THR A 481 13.34 3.96 -14.02
CA THR A 481 12.91 4.35 -15.36
C THR A 481 11.75 5.36 -15.31
N ILE A 482 10.71 5.09 -14.50
CA ILE A 482 9.58 6.01 -14.36
C ILE A 482 10.01 7.32 -13.70
N ALA A 483 10.88 7.29 -12.68
CA ALA A 483 11.43 8.48 -12.05
C ALA A 483 12.16 9.37 -13.06
N GLY A 484 13.07 8.80 -13.87
CA GLY A 484 13.76 9.54 -14.91
C GLY A 484 12.81 10.16 -15.94
N MET A 485 11.76 9.44 -16.36
CA MET A 485 10.73 9.96 -17.25
C MET A 485 9.94 11.13 -16.63
N ILE A 486 9.66 11.09 -15.32
CA ILE A 486 9.00 12.19 -14.60
C ILE A 486 9.90 13.42 -14.57
N ASP A 487 11.19 13.23 -14.27
CA ASP A 487 12.17 14.32 -14.24
C ASP A 487 12.31 15.00 -15.62
N GLU A 488 12.37 14.22 -16.70
CA GLU A 488 12.37 14.74 -18.07
C GLU A 488 11.09 15.53 -18.42
N MET A 489 9.94 15.15 -17.88
CA MET A 489 8.69 15.88 -18.09
C MET A 489 8.63 17.19 -17.31
N ARG A 490 9.34 17.30 -16.18
CA ARG A 490 9.36 18.48 -15.32
C ARG A 490 10.36 19.54 -15.75
N THR A 491 11.39 19.13 -16.54
CA THR A 491 12.32 20.05 -17.23
C THR A 491 11.66 20.67 -18.48
#